data_e9a151ce1cceb99959c1aecf5eb3d818
#
_entry.id   e9a151ce1cceb99959c1aecf5eb3d818
#
_cell.length_a   1.000
_cell.length_b   1.000
_cell.length_c   1.000
_cell.angle_alpha   90.00
_cell.angle_beta   90.00
_cell.angle_gamma   90.00
#
_symmetry.space_group_name_H-M   'P 1'
#
loop_
_entity.id
_entity.type
_entity.pdbx_description
1 polymer ?
#
loop_
_entity_poly.entity_id
_entity_poly.type
_entity_poly.pdbx_seq_one_letter_code
_entity_poly.pdbx_strand_id
1 'polypeptide(L)'
;MNKVLIELAHKHNIKLIATNDIHFVNADDAEAHDRLICLSTGKDLDDPKRMRYSKQEWMKTTAEMNTIFADIPEALSNTLEIADKIEFYSIDSGPIMPTFAIPEEFGTEESYRQKLTEHDLFEEFTRDENGNV
;
A
#
# COMPACT_ATOMS: atom_id res chain seq x y z
N MET A 1 20.71 -14.05 8.61
CA MET A 1 19.59 -13.42 9.30
C MET A 1 18.58 -14.44 9.81
N ASN A 2 18.06 -15.35 8.97
CA ASN A 2 17.01 -16.32 9.35
C ASN A 2 17.40 -17.22 10.55
N LYS A 3 18.63 -17.72 10.63
CA LYS A 3 19.08 -18.57 11.77
C LYS A 3 18.88 -17.88 13.12
N VAL A 4 19.27 -16.60 13.22
CA VAL A 4 19.11 -15.81 14.45
C VAL A 4 17.63 -15.57 14.77
N LEU A 5 16.79 -15.33 13.76
CA LEU A 5 15.34 -15.16 13.93
C LEU A 5 14.68 -16.45 14.44
N ILE A 6 15.09 -17.61 13.92
CA ILE A 6 14.58 -18.91 14.35
C ILE A 6 14.95 -19.15 15.81
N GLU A 7 16.20 -18.94 16.20
CA GLU A 7 16.66 -19.09 17.59
C GLU A 7 15.91 -18.17 18.54
N LEU A 8 15.73 -16.90 18.15
CA LEU A 8 14.97 -15.94 18.96
C LEU A 8 13.48 -16.32 19.08
N ALA A 9 12.88 -16.77 17.98
CA ALA A 9 11.49 -17.20 17.99
C ALA A 9 11.28 -18.38 18.93
N HIS A 10 12.13 -19.39 18.87
CA HIS A 10 12.11 -20.53 19.79
C HIS A 10 12.32 -20.08 21.25
N LYS A 11 13.34 -19.24 21.49
CA LYS A 11 13.65 -18.72 22.83
C LYS A 11 12.47 -17.98 23.47
N HIS A 12 11.71 -17.23 22.67
CA HIS A 12 10.60 -16.40 23.15
C HIS A 12 9.22 -17.04 22.91
N ASN A 13 9.17 -18.28 22.43
CA ASN A 13 7.94 -19.00 22.10
C ASN A 13 7.03 -18.21 21.12
N ILE A 14 7.64 -17.60 20.11
CA ILE A 14 6.95 -16.87 19.04
C ILE A 14 6.88 -17.74 17.80
N LYS A 15 5.70 -17.88 17.22
CA LYS A 15 5.50 -18.61 15.97
C LYS A 15 6.06 -17.84 14.78
N LEU A 16 6.76 -18.57 13.91
CA LEU A 16 7.27 -18.03 12.64
C LEU A 16 6.27 -18.30 11.52
N ILE A 17 6.25 -17.41 10.54
CA ILE A 17 5.58 -17.60 9.26
C ILE A 17 6.58 -17.46 8.11
N ALA A 18 6.40 -18.23 7.06
CA ALA A 18 7.19 -18.11 5.83
C ALA A 18 6.60 -17.06 4.91
N THR A 19 7.45 -16.16 4.41
CA THR A 19 7.09 -15.15 3.41
C THR A 19 8.12 -15.14 2.28
N ASN A 20 7.76 -14.63 1.11
CA ASN A 20 8.63 -14.63 -0.06
C ASN A 20 8.90 -13.23 -0.65
N ASP A 21 8.37 -12.17 -0.07
CA ASP A 21 8.56 -10.79 -0.54
C ASP A 21 8.34 -10.65 -2.07
N ILE A 22 7.17 -11.06 -2.55
CA ILE A 22 6.85 -11.14 -3.98
C ILE A 22 6.78 -9.76 -4.60
N HIS A 23 7.55 -9.52 -5.65
CA HIS A 23 7.58 -8.29 -6.43
C HIS A 23 7.15 -8.47 -7.90
N PHE A 24 7.25 -9.69 -8.43
CA PHE A 24 6.87 -10.03 -9.81
C PHE A 24 6.33 -11.46 -9.89
N VAL A 25 5.69 -11.80 -11.02
CA VAL A 25 4.94 -13.06 -11.13
C VAL A 25 5.83 -14.22 -11.55
N ASN A 26 6.60 -14.08 -12.63
CA ASN A 26 7.39 -15.17 -13.18
C ASN A 26 8.88 -14.95 -12.88
N ALA A 27 9.63 -16.03 -12.75
CA ALA A 27 11.09 -15.95 -12.51
C ALA A 27 11.83 -15.17 -13.62
N ASP A 28 11.36 -15.26 -14.86
CA ASP A 28 11.95 -14.56 -16.02
C ASP A 28 11.75 -13.04 -15.98
N ASP A 29 10.79 -12.54 -15.17
CA ASP A 29 10.52 -11.11 -15.04
C ASP A 29 11.58 -10.38 -14.18
N ALA A 30 12.49 -11.12 -13.55
CA ALA A 30 13.53 -10.56 -12.68
C ALA A 30 14.40 -9.48 -13.34
N GLU A 31 14.72 -9.63 -14.64
CA GLU A 31 15.50 -8.64 -15.39
C GLU A 31 14.68 -7.37 -15.66
N ALA A 32 13.40 -7.50 -15.97
CA ALA A 32 12.50 -6.36 -16.15
C ALA A 32 12.33 -5.58 -14.85
N HIS A 33 12.14 -6.29 -13.73
CA HIS A 33 12.06 -5.70 -12.40
C HIS A 33 13.33 -4.94 -12.02
N ASP A 34 14.52 -5.51 -12.27
CA ASP A 34 15.81 -4.86 -11.99
C ASP A 34 15.96 -3.52 -12.76
N ARG A 35 15.49 -3.47 -14.02
CA ARG A 35 15.47 -2.24 -14.82
C ARG A 35 14.48 -1.21 -14.31
N LEU A 36 13.30 -1.64 -13.86
CA LEU A 36 12.31 -0.76 -13.24
C LEU A 36 12.82 -0.11 -11.95
N ILE A 37 13.60 -0.83 -11.15
CA ILE A 37 14.25 -0.28 -9.96
C ILE A 37 15.26 0.81 -10.35
N CYS A 38 16.05 0.59 -11.39
CA CYS A 38 16.96 1.61 -11.91
C CYS A 38 16.20 2.87 -12.33
N LEU A 39 15.10 2.71 -13.07
CA LEU A 39 14.26 3.82 -13.51
C LEU A 39 13.67 4.59 -12.31
N SER A 40 13.10 3.89 -11.33
CA SER A 40 12.46 4.50 -10.18
C SER A 40 13.43 5.19 -9.22
N THR A 41 14.69 4.73 -9.18
CA THR A 41 15.73 5.28 -8.30
C THR A 41 16.66 6.26 -8.99
N GLY A 42 16.51 6.49 -10.31
CA GLY A 42 17.36 7.34 -11.11
C GLY A 42 18.81 6.83 -11.17
N LYS A 43 19.00 5.50 -11.25
CA LYS A 43 20.31 4.85 -11.27
C LYS A 43 20.54 4.10 -12.57
N ASP A 44 21.77 4.10 -13.03
CA ASP A 44 22.18 3.31 -14.19
C ASP A 44 22.41 1.84 -13.81
N LEU A 45 22.28 0.95 -14.78
CA LEU A 45 22.43 -0.50 -14.59
C LEU A 45 23.83 -0.90 -14.10
N ASP A 46 24.84 -0.15 -14.45
CA ASP A 46 26.24 -0.37 -14.09
C ASP A 46 26.68 0.37 -12.80
N ASP A 47 25.80 1.21 -12.22
CA ASP A 47 26.10 1.87 -10.93
C ASP A 47 26.31 0.80 -9.83
N PRO A 48 27.53 0.73 -9.23
CA PRO A 48 27.82 -0.26 -8.20
C PRO A 48 27.04 -0.04 -6.88
N LYS A 49 26.49 1.16 -6.67
CA LYS A 49 25.74 1.55 -5.47
C LYS A 49 24.23 1.46 -5.64
N ARG A 50 23.76 0.99 -6.79
CA ARG A 50 22.31 0.83 -7.01
C ARG A 50 21.71 -0.27 -6.15
N MET A 51 20.44 -0.15 -5.83
CA MET A 51 19.67 -1.22 -5.18
C MET A 51 19.60 -2.43 -6.12
N ARG A 52 19.80 -3.61 -5.55
CA ARG A 52 19.66 -4.90 -6.25
C ARG A 52 18.89 -5.87 -5.39
N TYR A 53 17.97 -6.58 -6.01
CA TYR A 53 17.27 -7.70 -5.40
C TYR A 53 17.98 -9.03 -5.71
N SER A 54 17.54 -10.08 -5.04
CA SER A 54 18.13 -11.42 -5.20
C SER A 54 17.70 -12.14 -6.47
N LYS A 55 16.71 -11.61 -7.18
CA LYS A 55 15.98 -12.21 -8.31
C LYS A 55 15.15 -13.44 -7.89
N GLN A 56 14.87 -13.58 -6.60
CA GLN A 56 14.06 -14.66 -6.03
C GLN A 56 12.67 -14.18 -5.60
N GLU A 57 12.32 -12.93 -5.86
CA GLU A 57 11.10 -12.26 -5.41
C GLU A 57 9.92 -12.53 -6.35
N TRP A 58 9.93 -13.66 -7.06
CA TRP A 58 8.84 -14.11 -7.91
C TRP A 58 7.82 -14.97 -7.16
N MET A 59 6.60 -15.08 -7.73
CA MET A 59 5.49 -15.79 -7.11
C MET A 59 5.69 -17.31 -7.19
N LYS A 60 6.09 -17.92 -6.10
CA LYS A 60 6.36 -19.36 -6.00
C LYS A 60 5.09 -20.16 -5.71
N THR A 61 5.04 -21.35 -6.27
CA THR A 61 4.02 -22.36 -5.95
C THR A 61 4.19 -22.88 -4.52
N THR A 62 3.14 -23.49 -3.98
CA THR A 62 3.21 -24.17 -2.66
C THR A 62 4.30 -25.24 -2.63
N ALA A 63 4.51 -25.98 -3.72
CA ALA A 63 5.55 -27.01 -3.79
C ALA A 63 6.96 -26.42 -3.70
N GLU A 64 7.19 -25.29 -4.38
CA GLU A 64 8.47 -24.58 -4.32
C GLU A 64 8.71 -23.97 -2.95
N MET A 65 7.69 -23.36 -2.33
CA MET A 65 7.80 -22.86 -0.97
C MET A 65 8.10 -23.98 0.03
N ASN A 66 7.45 -25.16 -0.10
CA ASN A 66 7.76 -26.33 0.73
C ASN A 66 9.22 -26.80 0.58
N THR A 67 9.77 -26.69 -0.63
CA THR A 67 11.17 -27.02 -0.87
C THR A 67 12.13 -26.03 -0.21
N ILE A 68 11.82 -24.73 -0.33
CA ILE A 68 12.67 -23.66 0.22
C ILE A 68 12.67 -23.65 1.75
N PHE A 69 11.52 -23.92 2.37
CA PHE A 69 11.35 -23.93 3.82
C PHE A 69 11.28 -25.33 4.42
N ALA A 70 11.89 -26.34 3.75
CA ALA A 70 11.91 -27.71 4.22
C ALA A 70 12.52 -27.89 5.63
N ASP A 71 13.42 -26.95 6.01
CA ASP A 71 14.07 -26.96 7.34
C ASP A 71 13.12 -26.44 8.45
N ILE A 72 12.04 -25.77 8.10
CA ILE A 72 11.11 -25.12 9.04
C ILE A 72 9.67 -25.26 8.51
N PRO A 73 9.14 -26.48 8.38
CA PRO A 73 7.81 -26.71 7.79
C PRO A 73 6.68 -26.05 8.59
N GLU A 74 6.86 -25.88 9.90
CA GLU A 74 5.93 -25.18 10.75
C GLU A 74 5.73 -23.71 10.35
N ALA A 75 6.74 -23.05 9.76
CA ALA A 75 6.59 -21.67 9.28
C ALA A 75 5.61 -21.55 8.10
N LEU A 76 5.44 -22.62 7.33
CA LEU A 76 4.44 -22.70 6.27
C LEU A 76 3.05 -22.99 6.85
N SER A 77 2.93 -23.99 7.74
CA SER A 77 1.64 -24.33 8.35
C SER A 77 1.08 -23.20 9.21
N ASN A 78 1.91 -22.43 9.89
CA ASN A 78 1.50 -21.28 10.69
C ASN A 78 0.87 -20.16 9.86
N THR A 79 1.09 -20.11 8.55
CA THR A 79 0.41 -19.14 7.67
C THR A 79 -1.10 -19.34 7.66
N LEU A 80 -1.56 -20.59 7.77
CA LEU A 80 -2.97 -20.92 7.86
C LEU A 80 -3.60 -20.40 9.15
N GLU A 81 -2.86 -20.44 10.27
CA GLU A 81 -3.37 -19.85 11.52
C GLU A 81 -3.63 -18.35 11.41
N ILE A 82 -2.86 -17.63 10.60
CA ILE A 82 -3.10 -16.21 10.37
C ILE A 82 -4.37 -16.03 9.53
N ALA A 83 -4.54 -16.84 8.49
CA ALA A 83 -5.74 -16.81 7.64
C ALA A 83 -7.00 -17.13 8.46
N ASP A 84 -6.95 -18.13 9.34
CA ASP A 84 -8.07 -18.56 10.18
C ASP A 84 -8.50 -17.51 11.22
N LYS A 85 -7.64 -16.54 11.55
CA LYS A 85 -7.96 -15.42 12.44
C LYS A 85 -8.74 -14.30 11.76
N ILE A 86 -8.82 -14.32 10.44
CA ILE A 86 -9.47 -13.24 9.68
C ILE A 86 -10.95 -13.58 9.53
N GLU A 87 -11.79 -12.74 10.10
CA GLU A 87 -13.24 -12.79 9.88
C GLU A 87 -13.58 -12.13 8.55
N PHE A 88 -14.65 -12.63 7.88
CA PHE A 88 -15.12 -12.02 6.65
C PHE A 88 -15.72 -10.64 6.96
N TYR A 89 -15.19 -9.60 6.34
CA TYR A 89 -15.72 -8.25 6.41
C TYR A 89 -15.51 -7.52 5.08
N SER A 90 -16.32 -6.49 4.83
CA SER A 90 -16.12 -5.61 3.69
C SER A 90 -15.34 -4.38 4.11
N ILE A 91 -14.32 -4.03 3.33
CA ILE A 91 -13.61 -2.75 3.44
C ILE A 91 -14.26 -1.67 2.58
N ASP A 92 -15.27 -2.04 1.78
CA ASP A 92 -16.05 -1.12 0.96
C ASP A 92 -17.01 -0.35 1.86
N SER A 93 -16.79 0.95 1.96
CA SER A 93 -17.64 1.90 2.68
C SER A 93 -18.05 3.02 1.75
N GLY A 94 -19.22 3.61 2.02
CA GLY A 94 -19.62 4.82 1.31
C GLY A 94 -18.59 5.95 1.48
N PRO A 95 -18.57 6.92 0.56
CA PRO A 95 -17.65 8.04 0.65
C PRO A 95 -17.88 8.83 1.94
N ILE A 96 -16.79 9.06 2.68
CA ILE A 96 -16.82 9.87 3.89
C ILE A 96 -16.58 11.32 3.46
N MET A 97 -17.63 12.12 3.53
CA MET A 97 -17.53 13.58 3.29
C MET A 97 -17.12 14.25 4.60
N PRO A 98 -16.00 14.99 4.63
CA PRO A 98 -15.64 15.76 5.80
C PRO A 98 -16.70 16.83 6.06
N THR A 99 -17.14 16.94 7.30
CA THR A 99 -18.05 17.99 7.73
C THR A 99 -17.24 19.18 8.21
N PHE A 100 -17.42 20.33 7.56
CA PHE A 100 -16.88 21.59 8.05
C PHE A 100 -17.94 22.27 8.95
N ALA A 101 -17.56 22.56 10.16
CA ALA A 101 -18.42 23.32 11.06
C ALA A 101 -18.36 24.80 10.64
N ILE A 102 -19.47 25.30 10.12
CA ILE A 102 -19.59 26.73 9.79
C ILE A 102 -19.61 27.51 11.11
N PRO A 103 -18.72 28.51 11.31
CA PRO A 103 -18.74 29.34 12.50
C PRO A 103 -20.11 30.02 12.67
N GLU A 104 -20.57 30.15 13.93
CA GLU A 104 -21.91 30.68 14.24
C GLU A 104 -22.18 32.07 13.66
N GLU A 105 -21.14 32.89 13.48
CA GLU A 105 -21.20 34.22 12.88
C GLU A 105 -21.68 34.24 11.41
N PHE A 106 -21.48 33.11 10.68
CA PHE A 106 -21.98 32.97 9.32
C PHE A 106 -23.43 32.46 9.23
N GLY A 107 -24.00 32.04 10.37
CA GLY A 107 -25.35 31.49 10.43
C GLY A 107 -25.41 30.03 9.97
N THR A 108 -26.58 29.57 9.58
CA THR A 108 -26.81 28.21 9.09
C THR A 108 -26.71 28.13 7.57
N GLU A 109 -26.39 26.95 7.04
CA GLU A 109 -26.38 26.66 5.59
C GLU A 109 -27.72 27.07 4.95
N GLU A 110 -28.84 26.80 5.60
CA GLU A 110 -30.19 27.16 5.15
C GLU A 110 -30.36 28.66 5.03
N SER A 111 -29.89 29.44 6.00
CA SER A 111 -29.96 30.90 5.96
C SER A 111 -29.07 31.51 4.90
N TYR A 112 -27.97 30.86 4.56
CA TYR A 112 -27.08 31.28 3.49
C TYR A 112 -27.67 30.96 2.13
N ARG A 113 -28.23 29.80 1.91
CA ARG A 113 -28.90 29.40 0.66
C ARG A 113 -30.06 30.33 0.29
N GLN A 114 -30.78 30.83 1.29
CA GLN A 114 -31.89 31.80 1.05
C GLN A 114 -31.41 33.20 0.65
N LYS A 115 -30.15 33.53 0.99
CA LYS A 115 -29.58 34.87 0.69
C LYS A 115 -28.83 34.88 -0.64
N LEU A 116 -28.24 33.74 -1.06
CA LEU A 116 -27.51 33.66 -2.30
C LEU A 116 -28.46 33.51 -3.48
N THR A 117 -28.38 34.45 -4.39
CA THR A 117 -29.06 34.38 -5.68
C THR A 117 -28.14 33.75 -6.73
N GLU A 118 -28.73 33.31 -7.84
CA GLU A 118 -27.97 32.81 -8.98
C GLU A 118 -26.94 33.86 -9.48
N HIS A 119 -27.27 35.11 -9.38
CA HIS A 119 -26.43 36.24 -9.73
C HIS A 119 -25.19 36.35 -8.82
N ASP A 120 -25.38 36.22 -7.49
CA ASP A 120 -24.29 36.31 -6.53
C ASP A 120 -23.25 35.16 -6.77
N LEU A 121 -23.70 33.96 -7.12
CA LEU A 121 -22.84 32.84 -7.43
C LEU A 121 -22.03 33.05 -8.73
N PHE A 122 -22.56 33.77 -9.68
CA PHE A 122 -21.87 34.07 -10.94
C PHE A 122 -20.95 35.30 -10.83
N GLU A 123 -21.26 36.29 -10.01
CA GLU A 123 -20.38 37.46 -9.79
C GLU A 123 -19.09 37.08 -9.06
N GLU A 124 -19.15 36.17 -8.11
CA GLU A 124 -17.95 35.70 -7.35
C GLU A 124 -16.93 35.01 -8.24
N PHE A 125 -17.35 34.49 -9.39
CA PHE A 125 -16.52 33.81 -10.38
C PHE A 125 -16.34 34.57 -11.69
N THR A 126 -16.79 35.84 -11.78
CA THR A 126 -16.53 36.66 -12.97
C THR A 126 -15.08 37.09 -13.03
N ARG A 127 -14.55 37.16 -14.23
CA ARG A 127 -13.17 37.59 -14.46
C ARG A 127 -13.09 39.11 -14.30
N ASP A 128 -12.01 39.56 -13.68
CA ASP A 128 -11.68 40.99 -13.64
C ASP A 128 -11.37 41.54 -15.05
N GLU A 129 -11.15 42.86 -15.16
CA GLU A 129 -10.80 43.51 -16.41
C GLU A 129 -9.53 42.97 -17.07
N ASN A 130 -8.71 42.20 -16.34
CA ASN A 130 -7.48 41.55 -16.80
C ASN A 130 -7.69 40.05 -17.14
N GLY A 131 -8.92 39.55 -16.99
CA GLY A 131 -9.28 38.18 -17.28
C GLY A 131 -8.92 37.15 -16.19
N ASN A 132 -8.55 37.57 -14.98
CA ASN A 132 -8.34 36.70 -13.83
C ASN A 132 -9.68 36.37 -13.17
N VAL A 133 -9.81 35.07 -12.73
CA VAL A 133 -10.95 34.56 -11.96
C VAL A 133 -10.76 34.93 -10.50
#